data_5848a69411e31b1245d4426c2ec09577
#
_entry.id   5848a69411e31b1245d4426c2ec09577
#
_cell.length_a   1.000
_cell.length_b   1.000
_cell.length_c   1.000
_cell.angle_alpha   90.00
_cell.angle_beta   90.00
_cell.angle_gamma   90.00
#
_symmetry.space_group_name_H-M   'P 1'
#
loop_
_entity.id
_entity.type
_entity.pdbx_description
1 polymer ?
#
loop_
_entity_poly.entity_id
_entity_poly.type
_entity_poly.pdbx_seq_one_letter_code
_entity_poly.pdbx_strand_id
1 'polypeptide(L)'
;LRKILAMVMALALLCATFTACGDTSGTSSSAGTSSTASETGDSSAAEEGETATGGSGGTLNMRNTMEPTSLNTLLATYAYDFTPINAMIECLYRDDENDVPQPAGAETVDISDDKLVYTFHLREDATWSNGDPVVATDYEFAWQQALNPKVASDYAYMLYFIHNAQPYFNGEVEWSEVGVKVIDDYTLEVTLDNPLPYATDLFAFPTLAPINQKFYEEVGADKYATDAEYFCCNGMYELTEWSHNSQIVFQKREDYWNADAVGPDEIVYKIITDSQAGLNSYLSREIDYTDLDSGEVVQQAEA
;
A
#
# COMPACT_ATOMS: atom_id res chain seq x y z
N LEU A 1 3.82 40.41 -4.37
CA LEU A 1 2.58 40.21 -3.58
C LEU A 1 1.35 40.95 -4.17
N ARG A 2 1.51 42.03 -4.92
CA ARG A 2 0.38 42.81 -5.51
C ARG A 2 -0.17 42.27 -6.84
N LYS A 3 0.49 41.31 -7.50
CA LYS A 3 0.04 40.73 -8.78
C LYS A 3 -0.66 39.35 -8.64
N ILE A 4 -0.62 38.75 -7.46
CA ILE A 4 -1.30 37.47 -7.17
C ILE A 4 -2.72 37.73 -6.62
N LEU A 5 -2.96 38.90 -6.02
CA LEU A 5 -4.28 39.22 -5.46
C LEU A 5 -5.32 39.64 -6.52
N ALA A 6 -4.90 39.97 -7.73
CA ALA A 6 -5.79 40.36 -8.84
C ALA A 6 -6.36 39.18 -9.64
N MET A 7 -5.81 37.97 -9.48
CA MET A 7 -6.24 36.78 -10.24
C MET A 7 -7.29 35.91 -9.50
N VAL A 8 -7.46 36.11 -8.21
CA VAL A 8 -8.44 35.37 -7.39
C VAL A 8 -9.82 36.07 -7.37
N MET A 9 -9.94 37.35 -7.76
CA MET A 9 -11.23 38.03 -7.83
C MET A 9 -11.97 37.93 -9.16
N ALA A 10 -11.39 37.32 -10.19
CA ALA A 10 -12.01 37.18 -11.52
C ALA A 10 -12.76 35.85 -11.73
N LEU A 11 -12.71 34.94 -10.77
CA LEU A 11 -13.34 33.60 -10.91
C LEU A 11 -14.63 33.43 -10.10
N ALA A 12 -15.12 34.47 -9.43
CA ALA A 12 -16.31 34.42 -8.57
C ALA A 12 -17.60 35.00 -9.18
N LEU A 13 -17.62 35.33 -10.48
CA LEU A 13 -18.77 36.05 -11.09
C LEU A 13 -19.42 35.34 -12.31
N LEU A 14 -19.37 34.01 -12.41
CA LEU A 14 -19.98 33.31 -13.53
C LEU A 14 -20.86 32.10 -13.11
N CYS A 15 -21.61 32.21 -12.02
CA CYS A 15 -22.67 31.23 -11.66
C CYS A 15 -23.91 31.96 -11.16
N ALA A 16 -24.63 32.64 -12.05
CA ALA A 16 -26.03 32.99 -11.82
C ALA A 16 -26.67 33.26 -13.19
N THR A 17 -27.51 32.37 -13.61
CA THR A 17 -28.75 32.53 -14.37
C THR A 17 -28.99 31.29 -15.22
N PHE A 18 -29.98 30.51 -14.82
CA PHE A 18 -31.02 29.92 -15.68
C PHE A 18 -32.04 29.23 -14.77
N THR A 19 -33.05 30.02 -14.37
CA THR A 19 -34.36 29.55 -13.92
C THR A 19 -35.37 29.94 -14.97
N ALA A 20 -36.19 29.02 -15.43
CA ALA A 20 -37.62 29.20 -15.72
C ALA A 20 -38.14 28.06 -16.59
N CYS A 21 -39.01 27.27 -16.04
CA CYS A 21 -40.46 27.18 -16.24
C CYS A 21 -40.94 26.50 -17.52
N GLY A 22 -41.83 25.49 -17.32
CA GLY A 22 -42.76 25.03 -18.32
C GLY A 22 -43.50 23.76 -17.89
N ASP A 23 -44.61 23.96 -17.21
CA ASP A 23 -45.68 23.04 -16.85
C ASP A 23 -46.40 22.48 -18.11
N THR A 24 -46.91 21.23 -18.08
CA THR A 24 -48.33 20.87 -18.23
C THR A 24 -48.53 19.39 -18.55
N SER A 25 -49.10 18.70 -17.63
CA SER A 25 -50.35 17.88 -17.65
C SER A 25 -50.72 17.03 -18.86
N GLY A 26 -51.14 15.81 -18.58
CA GLY A 26 -51.97 15.00 -19.46
C GLY A 26 -52.11 13.54 -19.08
N THR A 27 -53.04 13.27 -18.28
CA THR A 27 -53.88 12.19 -17.81
C THR A 27 -54.23 11.06 -18.80
N SER A 28 -54.43 9.89 -18.21
CA SER A 28 -55.46 8.82 -18.40
C SER A 28 -55.04 7.56 -19.16
N SER A 29 -55.05 6.48 -18.44
CA SER A 29 -56.03 5.41 -18.18
C SER A 29 -56.28 4.46 -19.36
N SER A 30 -56.12 3.20 -19.20
CA SER A 30 -56.97 2.11 -18.77
C SER A 30 -56.54 0.78 -19.41
N ALA A 31 -56.34 -0.24 -18.61
CA ALA A 31 -57.15 -1.44 -18.42
C ALA A 31 -57.36 -2.40 -19.62
N GLY A 32 -57.10 -3.66 -19.37
CA GLY A 32 -57.72 -4.79 -20.05
C GLY A 32 -56.84 -5.99 -20.29
N THR A 33 -56.73 -6.87 -19.36
CA THR A 33 -57.33 -8.22 -19.25
C THR A 33 -56.79 -9.32 -20.19
N SER A 34 -56.18 -10.32 -19.56
CA SER A 34 -56.52 -11.74 -19.57
C SER A 34 -56.05 -12.63 -20.72
N SER A 35 -55.31 -13.60 -20.35
CA SER A 35 -55.49 -15.05 -20.36
C SER A 35 -54.69 -15.89 -21.37
N THR A 36 -54.14 -16.88 -20.75
CA THR A 36 -54.03 -18.33 -20.99
C THR A 36 -52.79 -18.88 -21.63
N ALA A 37 -52.11 -19.58 -20.77
CA ALA A 37 -51.41 -20.85 -20.84
C ALA A 37 -51.07 -21.50 -22.20
N SER A 38 -49.85 -21.94 -22.36
CA SER A 38 -49.50 -23.36 -22.49
C SER A 38 -48.00 -23.58 -22.47
N GLU A 39 -47.66 -24.64 -21.79
CA GLU A 39 -46.38 -25.27 -21.57
C GLU A 39 -45.61 -25.57 -22.86
N THR A 40 -44.29 -25.45 -22.82
CA THR A 40 -43.39 -26.60 -23.04
C THR A 40 -41.97 -26.14 -22.64
N GLY A 41 -41.35 -26.98 -21.84
CA GLY A 41 -40.05 -26.76 -21.33
C GLY A 41 -38.94 -26.78 -22.35
N ASP A 42 -37.89 -26.06 -22.06
CA ASP A 42 -36.54 -26.56 -22.30
C ASP A 42 -35.60 -25.97 -21.26
N SER A 43 -34.79 -26.87 -20.76
CA SER A 43 -33.75 -26.74 -19.79
C SER A 43 -32.69 -25.79 -20.31
N SER A 44 -32.54 -24.61 -19.69
CA SER A 44 -31.34 -23.83 -19.77
C SER A 44 -30.75 -23.79 -18.38
N ALA A 45 -29.65 -24.53 -18.24
CA ALA A 45 -28.80 -24.53 -17.06
C ALA A 45 -28.42 -23.09 -16.73
N ALA A 46 -28.75 -22.67 -15.52
CA ALA A 46 -28.10 -21.52 -14.90
C ALA A 46 -26.61 -21.89 -14.77
N GLU A 47 -25.77 -21.16 -15.46
CA GLU A 47 -24.35 -21.10 -15.12
C GLU A 47 -24.31 -20.54 -13.69
N GLU A 48 -24.03 -21.44 -12.75
CA GLU A 48 -23.58 -21.06 -11.44
C GLU A 48 -22.28 -20.27 -11.68
N GLY A 49 -22.30 -18.98 -11.32
CA GLY A 49 -21.09 -18.17 -11.28
C GLY A 49 -20.09 -18.91 -10.41
N GLU A 50 -19.02 -19.41 -11.02
CA GLU A 50 -17.85 -19.84 -10.31
C GLU A 50 -17.39 -18.63 -9.48
N THR A 51 -17.62 -18.70 -8.18
CA THR A 51 -16.84 -17.93 -7.23
C THR A 51 -15.40 -18.36 -7.49
N ALA A 52 -14.60 -17.45 -8.02
CA ALA A 52 -13.17 -17.66 -8.17
C ALA A 52 -12.61 -17.96 -6.78
N THR A 53 -12.46 -19.23 -6.48
CA THR A 53 -11.58 -19.67 -5.41
C THR A 53 -10.18 -19.28 -5.87
N GLY A 54 -9.59 -18.29 -5.21
CA GLY A 54 -8.24 -17.86 -5.51
C GLY A 54 -7.36 -19.09 -5.59
N GLY A 55 -6.82 -19.38 -6.78
CA GLY A 55 -5.93 -20.50 -6.97
C GLY A 55 -4.67 -20.24 -6.15
N SER A 56 -4.35 -21.13 -5.21
CA SER A 56 -3.05 -21.13 -4.57
C SER A 56 -2.02 -21.65 -5.57
N GLY A 57 -0.89 -20.93 -5.70
CA GLY A 57 0.21 -21.30 -6.57
C GLY A 57 0.24 -20.56 -7.93
N GLY A 58 1.35 -20.76 -8.65
CA GLY A 58 1.59 -20.15 -9.95
C GLY A 58 2.20 -18.76 -9.90
N THR A 59 2.42 -18.18 -11.09
CA THR A 59 3.06 -16.87 -11.26
C THR A 59 2.03 -15.82 -11.58
N LEU A 60 2.04 -14.70 -10.83
CA LEU A 60 1.26 -13.49 -11.12
C LEU A 60 2.17 -12.48 -11.85
N ASN A 61 1.87 -12.19 -13.11
CA ASN A 61 2.61 -11.20 -13.90
C ASN A 61 1.88 -9.86 -13.85
N MET A 62 2.56 -8.84 -13.36
CA MET A 62 2.01 -7.50 -13.20
C MET A 62 2.83 -6.47 -13.97
N ARG A 63 2.18 -5.38 -14.37
CA ARG A 63 2.89 -4.22 -14.89
C ARG A 63 3.35 -3.35 -13.72
N ASN A 64 4.63 -2.91 -13.74
CA ASN A 64 5.03 -1.70 -13.07
C ASN A 64 5.27 -0.60 -14.11
N THR A 65 4.67 0.56 -13.90
CA THR A 65 4.62 1.63 -14.92
C THR A 65 5.97 2.31 -15.14
N MET A 66 6.84 2.22 -14.15
CA MET A 66 8.20 2.77 -14.22
C MET A 66 9.16 1.90 -13.40
N GLU A 67 10.45 2.03 -13.68
CA GLU A 67 11.50 1.52 -12.80
C GLU A 67 11.36 2.18 -11.42
N PRO A 68 11.34 1.42 -10.31
CA PRO A 68 11.39 2.02 -8.98
C PRO A 68 12.63 2.90 -8.82
N THR A 69 12.44 4.08 -8.27
CA THR A 69 13.57 4.96 -7.93
C THR A 69 14.36 4.44 -6.75
N SER A 70 13.68 3.72 -5.86
CA SER A 70 14.26 3.04 -4.71
C SER A 70 13.29 1.98 -4.18
N LEU A 71 13.82 0.84 -3.75
CA LEU A 71 13.10 -0.13 -2.92
C LEU A 71 13.41 0.06 -1.42
N ASN A 72 14.25 1.05 -1.08
CA ASN A 72 14.49 1.44 0.31
C ASN A 72 13.27 2.19 0.85
N THR A 73 12.61 1.65 1.86
CA THR A 73 11.43 2.24 2.51
C THR A 73 11.68 3.64 3.07
N LEU A 74 12.94 3.98 3.38
CA LEU A 74 13.34 5.31 3.84
C LEU A 74 13.35 6.36 2.71
N LEU A 75 13.52 5.94 1.44
CA LEU A 75 13.77 6.80 0.28
C LEU A 75 12.70 6.69 -0.80
N ALA A 76 11.85 5.67 -0.74
CA ALA A 76 10.74 5.47 -1.67
C ALA A 76 9.71 6.59 -1.56
N THR A 77 9.24 7.13 -2.71
CA THR A 77 8.32 8.28 -2.72
C THR A 77 7.19 8.15 -3.75
N TYR A 78 7.30 7.24 -4.70
CA TYR A 78 6.33 7.11 -5.79
C TYR A 78 5.52 5.82 -5.68
N ALA A 79 4.31 5.82 -6.24
CA ALA A 79 3.46 4.63 -6.25
C ALA A 79 4.14 3.40 -6.86
N TYR A 80 4.95 3.59 -7.92
CA TYR A 80 5.70 2.51 -8.55
C TYR A 80 6.89 2.01 -7.72
N ASP A 81 7.31 2.73 -6.66
CA ASP A 81 8.23 2.25 -5.64
C ASP A 81 7.47 1.41 -4.61
N PHE A 82 6.32 1.90 -4.11
CA PHE A 82 5.55 1.24 -3.06
C PHE A 82 4.85 -0.04 -3.53
N THR A 83 4.45 -0.11 -4.81
CA THR A 83 3.82 -1.32 -5.35
C THR A 83 4.66 -2.58 -5.12
N PRO A 84 5.94 -2.67 -5.54
CA PRO A 84 6.79 -3.81 -5.21
C PRO A 84 7.15 -3.89 -3.73
N ILE A 85 7.35 -2.77 -3.02
CA ILE A 85 7.68 -2.75 -1.59
C ILE A 85 6.59 -3.47 -0.77
N ASN A 86 5.31 -3.23 -1.05
CA ASN A 86 4.19 -3.83 -0.31
C ASN A 86 4.13 -5.37 -0.43
N ALA A 87 4.77 -5.97 -1.43
CA ALA A 87 4.85 -7.42 -1.55
C ALA A 87 5.89 -8.02 -0.57
N MET A 88 6.98 -7.31 -0.29
CA MET A 88 8.15 -7.84 0.42
C MET A 88 8.33 -7.32 1.84
N ILE A 89 7.54 -6.31 2.24
CA ILE A 89 7.66 -5.69 3.57
C ILE A 89 6.34 -5.80 4.32
N GLU A 90 6.44 -5.97 5.63
CA GLU A 90 5.31 -5.91 6.56
C GLU A 90 5.58 -4.90 7.66
N CYS A 91 4.61 -3.97 7.83
CA CYS A 91 4.59 -2.99 8.91
C CYS A 91 3.94 -3.58 10.18
N LEU A 92 3.73 -2.75 11.22
CA LEU A 92 2.96 -3.15 12.41
C LEU A 92 1.51 -3.51 12.05
N TYR A 93 0.93 -2.77 11.10
CA TYR A 93 -0.38 -3.02 10.50
C TYR A 93 -0.25 -3.20 8.98
N ARG A 94 -1.26 -3.81 8.39
CA ARG A 94 -1.45 -3.97 6.95
C ARG A 94 -2.91 -3.76 6.62
N ASP A 95 -3.19 -3.07 5.51
CA ASP A 95 -4.55 -2.91 5.03
C ASP A 95 -5.10 -4.24 4.47
N ASP A 96 -6.36 -4.52 4.78
CA ASP A 96 -7.10 -5.63 4.21
C ASP A 96 -7.68 -5.26 2.82
N GLU A 97 -8.45 -6.16 2.22
CA GLU A 97 -9.10 -5.97 0.90
C GLU A 97 -10.11 -4.80 0.83
N ASN A 98 -10.45 -4.20 1.98
CA ASN A 98 -11.38 -3.07 2.10
C ASN A 98 -10.65 -1.79 2.55
N ASP A 99 -9.33 -1.75 2.44
CA ASP A 99 -8.48 -0.66 2.93
C ASP A 99 -8.66 -0.38 4.44
N VAL A 100 -8.87 -1.44 5.24
CA VAL A 100 -8.98 -1.34 6.69
C VAL A 100 -7.72 -1.93 7.34
N PRO A 101 -6.98 -1.13 8.16
CA PRO A 101 -5.75 -1.61 8.78
C PRO A 101 -6.01 -2.74 9.78
N GLN A 102 -5.35 -3.86 9.58
CA GLN A 102 -5.37 -5.06 10.41
C GLN A 102 -4.00 -5.26 11.06
N PRO A 103 -3.94 -5.81 12.29
CA PRO A 103 -2.68 -6.21 12.91
C PRO A 103 -1.90 -7.16 12.00
N ALA A 104 -0.60 -6.90 11.82
CA ALA A 104 0.28 -7.65 10.95
C ALA A 104 1.58 -8.01 11.67
N GLY A 105 2.65 -7.24 11.56
CA GLY A 105 3.88 -7.43 12.33
C GLY A 105 3.66 -7.30 13.84
N ALA A 106 2.68 -6.50 14.27
CA ALA A 106 2.12 -6.58 15.62
C ALA A 106 0.99 -7.62 15.66
N GLU A 107 1.01 -8.55 16.62
CA GLU A 107 -0.07 -9.50 16.86
C GLU A 107 -1.24 -8.82 17.58
N THR A 108 -0.92 -7.97 18.57
CA THR A 108 -1.90 -7.18 19.33
C THR A 108 -1.34 -5.81 19.68
N VAL A 109 -2.23 -4.91 20.09
CA VAL A 109 -1.88 -3.58 20.59
C VAL A 109 -2.74 -3.21 21.79
N ASP A 110 -2.10 -2.70 22.83
CA ASP A 110 -2.76 -2.05 23.96
C ASP A 110 -2.73 -0.53 23.75
N ILE A 111 -3.90 0.11 23.82
CA ILE A 111 -4.04 1.56 23.60
C ILE A 111 -4.52 2.18 24.91
N SER A 112 -3.81 3.21 25.39
CA SER A 112 -4.20 3.95 26.61
C SER A 112 -5.55 4.64 26.45
N ASP A 113 -6.23 4.91 27.58
CA ASP A 113 -7.57 5.53 27.60
C ASP A 113 -7.59 6.91 26.88
N ASP A 114 -6.51 7.66 26.97
CA ASP A 114 -6.32 8.95 26.31
C ASP A 114 -5.89 8.83 24.85
N LYS A 115 -5.63 7.59 24.37
CA LYS A 115 -5.20 7.26 23.00
C LYS A 115 -3.86 7.90 22.60
N LEU A 116 -2.99 8.14 23.56
CA LEU A 116 -1.67 8.68 23.30
C LEU A 116 -0.58 7.62 23.33
N VAL A 117 -0.75 6.52 24.05
CA VAL A 117 0.26 5.46 24.17
C VAL A 117 -0.26 4.19 23.51
N TYR A 118 0.52 3.65 22.60
CA TYR A 118 0.30 2.40 21.90
C TYR A 118 1.41 1.43 22.30
N THR A 119 1.07 0.31 22.92
CA THR A 119 2.00 -0.77 23.23
C THR A 119 1.74 -1.91 22.28
N PHE A 120 2.62 -2.06 21.30
CA PHE A 120 2.56 -3.12 20.30
C PHE A 120 3.23 -4.38 20.85
N HIS A 121 2.54 -5.51 20.76
CA HIS A 121 3.08 -6.83 21.01
C HIS A 121 3.36 -7.46 19.65
N LEU A 122 4.64 -7.58 19.32
CA LEU A 122 5.11 -8.09 18.02
C LEU A 122 4.91 -9.60 17.95
N ARG A 123 4.80 -10.13 16.74
CA ARG A 123 4.79 -11.56 16.48
C ARG A 123 6.16 -12.18 16.77
N GLU A 124 6.18 -13.21 17.60
CA GLU A 124 7.40 -13.98 17.88
C GLU A 124 7.75 -14.96 16.74
N ASP A 125 6.79 -15.26 15.84
CA ASP A 125 6.95 -16.13 14.68
C ASP A 125 7.29 -15.39 13.39
N ALA A 126 7.42 -14.04 13.43
CA ALA A 126 7.84 -13.25 12.29
C ALA A 126 9.37 -13.32 12.10
N THR A 127 9.79 -13.60 10.87
CA THR A 127 11.20 -13.70 10.51
C THR A 127 11.55 -12.83 9.30
N TRP A 128 12.79 -12.41 9.24
CA TRP A 128 13.41 -11.86 8.04
C TRP A 128 13.78 -12.98 7.05
N SER A 129 13.92 -12.65 5.76
CA SER A 129 14.31 -13.62 4.72
C SER A 129 15.69 -14.25 4.94
N ASN A 130 16.55 -13.63 5.75
CA ASN A 130 17.83 -14.18 6.19
C ASN A 130 17.73 -15.13 7.41
N GLY A 131 16.51 -15.32 7.95
CA GLY A 131 16.22 -16.17 9.11
C GLY A 131 16.40 -15.49 10.47
N ASP A 132 16.80 -14.22 10.53
CA ASP A 132 16.80 -13.45 11.79
C ASP A 132 15.34 -13.21 12.25
N PRO A 133 15.03 -13.15 13.57
CA PRO A 133 13.71 -12.76 14.04
C PRO A 133 13.45 -11.27 13.75
N VAL A 134 12.19 -10.91 13.53
CA VAL A 134 11.77 -9.50 13.49
C VAL A 134 11.54 -9.02 14.91
N VAL A 135 12.25 -7.99 15.34
CA VAL A 135 12.25 -7.52 16.73
C VAL A 135 11.97 -6.01 16.83
N ALA A 136 11.61 -5.56 18.03
CA ALA A 136 11.24 -4.16 18.29
C ALA A 136 12.37 -3.16 17.94
N THR A 137 13.62 -3.57 18.09
CA THR A 137 14.78 -2.74 17.71
C THR A 137 14.86 -2.50 16.20
N ASP A 138 14.31 -3.37 15.34
CA ASP A 138 14.28 -3.17 13.89
C ASP A 138 13.34 -2.01 13.51
N TYR A 139 12.22 -1.86 14.23
CA TYR A 139 11.31 -0.71 14.07
C TYR A 139 11.94 0.58 14.61
N GLU A 140 12.49 0.54 15.82
CA GLU A 140 13.19 1.69 16.42
C GLU A 140 14.30 2.19 15.50
N PHE A 141 15.13 1.29 15.00
CA PHE A 141 16.22 1.61 14.08
C PHE A 141 15.72 2.25 12.80
N ALA A 142 14.72 1.64 12.15
CA ALA A 142 14.13 2.15 10.91
C ALA A 142 13.59 3.57 11.09
N TRP A 143 12.84 3.83 12.15
CA TRP A 143 12.24 5.13 12.41
C TRP A 143 13.28 6.19 12.78
N GLN A 144 14.35 5.79 13.52
CA GLN A 144 15.47 6.66 13.79
C GLN A 144 16.21 7.04 12.49
N GLN A 145 16.36 6.10 11.55
CA GLN A 145 16.95 6.39 10.24
C GLN A 145 16.00 7.29 9.40
N ALA A 146 14.70 7.03 9.36
CA ALA A 146 13.73 7.86 8.64
C ALA A 146 13.73 9.32 9.13
N LEU A 147 13.88 9.52 10.45
CA LEU A 147 13.95 10.83 11.09
C LEU A 147 15.36 11.44 11.11
N ASN A 148 16.38 10.74 10.59
CA ASN A 148 17.72 11.26 10.50
C ASN A 148 17.85 12.23 9.30
N PRO A 149 18.12 13.53 9.52
CA PRO A 149 18.20 14.50 8.42
C PRO A 149 19.33 14.19 7.41
N LYS A 150 20.31 13.34 7.76
CA LYS A 150 21.36 12.91 6.83
C LYS A 150 20.85 11.87 5.82
N VAL A 151 19.84 11.10 6.17
CA VAL A 151 19.15 10.14 5.26
C VAL A 151 18.31 10.90 4.25
N ALA A 152 17.78 12.07 4.65
CA ALA A 152 16.97 12.94 3.82
C ALA A 152 15.70 12.23 3.26
N SER A 153 15.03 11.46 4.12
CA SER A 153 13.77 10.82 3.77
C SER A 153 12.70 11.88 3.48
N ASP A 154 12.15 11.88 2.26
CA ASP A 154 11.08 12.80 1.87
C ASP A 154 9.79 12.55 2.67
N TYR A 155 9.58 11.33 3.15
CA TYR A 155 8.43 10.92 3.95
C TYR A 155 8.69 10.92 5.47
N ALA A 156 9.80 11.50 5.95
CA ALA A 156 10.07 11.64 7.40
C ALA A 156 8.89 12.27 8.17
N TYR A 157 8.14 13.18 7.53
CA TYR A 157 6.98 13.82 8.13
C TYR A 157 5.84 12.86 8.48
N MET A 158 5.80 11.68 7.87
CA MET A 158 4.82 10.64 8.21
C MET A 158 4.99 10.09 9.63
N LEU A 159 6.15 10.33 10.27
CA LEU A 159 6.42 9.98 11.65
C LEU A 159 6.19 11.14 12.63
N TYR A 160 5.87 12.37 12.17
CA TYR A 160 5.78 13.55 13.05
C TYR A 160 4.59 13.51 14.00
N PHE A 161 3.70 12.54 13.90
CA PHE A 161 2.66 12.29 14.89
C PHE A 161 3.19 11.63 16.17
N ILE A 162 4.39 11.03 16.13
CA ILE A 162 5.08 10.45 17.28
C ILE A 162 5.68 11.60 18.11
N HIS A 163 5.54 11.51 19.41
CA HIS A 163 6.04 12.52 20.34
C HIS A 163 7.51 12.85 20.09
N ASN A 164 7.82 14.14 19.98
CA ASN A 164 9.16 14.67 19.72
C ASN A 164 9.86 14.20 18.42
N ALA A 165 9.15 13.50 17.51
CA ALA A 165 9.75 13.06 16.25
C ALA A 165 10.20 14.24 15.37
N GLN A 166 9.36 15.27 15.21
CA GLN A 166 9.72 16.47 14.45
C GLN A 166 10.82 17.29 15.12
N PRO A 167 10.82 17.54 16.44
CA PRO A 167 11.95 18.15 17.16
C PRO A 167 13.27 17.38 16.98
N TYR A 168 13.23 16.04 17.02
CA TYR A 168 14.41 15.22 16.75
C TYR A 168 14.92 15.40 15.32
N PHE A 169 14.04 15.35 14.32
CA PHE A 169 14.38 15.61 12.91
C PHE A 169 15.05 16.98 12.72
N ASN A 170 14.60 18.01 13.48
CA ASN A 170 15.17 19.36 13.46
C ASN A 170 16.50 19.48 14.24
N GLY A 171 16.91 18.44 14.99
CA GLY A 171 18.08 18.47 15.86
C GLY A 171 17.90 19.27 17.15
N GLU A 172 16.67 19.41 17.63
CA GLU A 172 16.30 20.17 18.82
C GLU A 172 16.31 19.32 20.09
N VAL A 173 16.11 18.00 19.94
CA VAL A 173 16.10 17.00 21.04
C VAL A 173 16.92 15.77 20.65
N GLU A 174 17.29 14.96 21.66
CA GLU A 174 17.97 13.68 21.45
C GLU A 174 16.94 12.55 21.19
N TRP A 175 17.38 11.44 20.56
CA TRP A 175 16.52 10.28 20.29
C TRP A 175 15.81 9.74 21.53
N SER A 176 16.49 9.75 22.68
CA SER A 176 15.94 9.29 23.96
C SER A 176 14.72 10.08 24.47
N GLU A 177 14.42 11.23 23.84
CA GLU A 177 13.24 12.07 24.14
C GLU A 177 12.10 11.83 23.15
N VAL A 178 12.34 11.04 22.07
CA VAL A 178 11.30 10.66 21.10
C VAL A 178 10.39 9.59 21.71
N GLY A 179 9.13 9.68 21.41
CA GLY A 179 8.09 8.77 21.92
C GLY A 179 8.14 7.35 21.33
N VAL A 180 9.33 6.78 21.16
CA VAL A 180 9.57 5.40 20.72
C VAL A 180 10.41 4.70 21.76
N LYS A 181 9.94 3.56 22.27
CA LYS A 181 10.65 2.85 23.33
C LYS A 181 10.54 1.34 23.14
N VAL A 182 11.67 0.69 23.00
CA VAL A 182 11.79 -0.76 23.06
C VAL A 182 11.72 -1.20 24.53
N ILE A 183 10.70 -1.97 24.88
CA ILE A 183 10.51 -2.53 26.22
C ILE A 183 11.26 -3.86 26.35
N ASP A 184 11.11 -4.71 25.35
CA ASP A 184 11.84 -5.97 25.14
C ASP A 184 11.85 -6.29 23.64
N ASP A 185 12.37 -7.47 23.26
CA ASP A 185 12.55 -7.86 21.85
C ASP A 185 11.23 -7.84 21.06
N TYR A 186 10.09 -8.07 21.70
CA TYR A 186 8.78 -8.19 21.06
C TYR A 186 7.74 -7.18 21.60
N THR A 187 8.19 -6.17 22.35
CA THR A 187 7.29 -5.13 22.87
C THR A 187 7.82 -3.74 22.53
N LEU A 188 7.06 -3.01 21.70
CA LEU A 188 7.36 -1.65 21.28
C LEU A 188 6.30 -0.68 21.82
N GLU A 189 6.70 0.31 22.62
CA GLU A 189 5.82 1.38 23.10
C GLU A 189 6.02 2.64 22.26
N VAL A 190 4.91 3.22 21.77
CA VAL A 190 4.90 4.43 20.98
C VAL A 190 3.97 5.46 21.62
N THR A 191 4.50 6.66 21.89
CA THR A 191 3.74 7.79 22.42
C THR A 191 3.49 8.81 21.32
N LEU A 192 2.25 9.26 21.19
CA LEU A 192 1.83 10.26 20.21
C LEU A 192 1.76 11.66 20.85
N ASP A 193 1.91 12.72 20.05
CA ASP A 193 1.69 14.09 20.52
C ASP A 193 0.21 14.40 20.74
N ASN A 194 -0.67 13.82 19.93
CA ASN A 194 -2.12 14.01 20.00
C ASN A 194 -2.85 12.70 19.65
N PRO A 195 -4.05 12.48 20.20
CA PRO A 195 -4.86 11.33 19.79
C PRO A 195 -5.25 11.44 18.31
N LEU A 196 -4.95 10.41 17.52
CA LEU A 196 -5.28 10.36 16.10
C LEU A 196 -6.25 9.22 15.81
N PRO A 197 -7.44 9.50 15.22
CA PRO A 197 -8.40 8.46 14.85
C PRO A 197 -7.89 7.47 13.79
N TYR A 198 -6.89 7.87 13.01
CA TYR A 198 -6.27 7.13 11.90
C TYR A 198 -4.83 6.72 12.20
N ALA A 199 -4.46 6.58 13.47
CA ALA A 199 -3.09 6.20 13.84
C ALA A 199 -2.70 4.82 13.28
N THR A 200 -3.64 3.87 13.22
CA THR A 200 -3.43 2.52 12.69
C THR A 200 -3.09 2.53 11.20
N ASP A 201 -3.71 3.42 10.43
CA ASP A 201 -3.41 3.61 9.00
C ASP A 201 -1.96 4.09 8.79
N LEU A 202 -1.49 4.98 9.68
CA LEU A 202 -0.09 5.44 9.64
C LEU A 202 0.90 4.30 9.94
N PHE A 203 0.56 3.40 10.89
CA PHE A 203 1.39 2.25 11.21
C PHE A 203 1.36 1.13 10.14
N ALA A 204 0.50 1.24 9.12
CA ALA A 204 0.51 0.40 7.92
C ALA A 204 1.35 1.00 6.78
N PHE A 205 1.79 2.27 6.90
CA PHE A 205 2.48 2.95 5.83
C PHE A 205 3.94 2.48 5.67
N PRO A 206 4.44 2.19 4.46
CA PRO A 206 5.75 1.56 4.24
C PRO A 206 6.97 2.30 4.81
N THR A 207 6.92 3.63 4.98
CA THR A 207 8.00 4.39 5.63
C THR A 207 8.15 4.04 7.11
N LEU A 208 7.10 3.47 7.73
CA LEU A 208 7.12 2.97 9.11
C LEU A 208 7.45 1.47 9.20
N ALA A 209 7.82 0.84 8.09
CA ALA A 209 8.26 -0.54 8.10
C ALA A 209 9.56 -0.72 8.91
N PRO A 210 9.79 -1.90 9.48
CA PRO A 210 11.05 -2.21 10.14
C PRO A 210 12.17 -2.38 9.11
N ILE A 211 13.42 -2.28 9.57
CA ILE A 211 14.63 -2.62 8.82
C ILE A 211 15.47 -3.54 9.69
N ASN A 212 15.88 -4.70 9.16
CA ASN A 212 16.85 -5.55 9.85
C ASN A 212 18.14 -4.76 10.07
N GLN A 213 18.34 -4.26 11.29
CA GLN A 213 19.47 -3.40 11.62
C GLN A 213 20.82 -4.07 11.32
N LYS A 214 20.96 -5.35 11.71
CA LYS A 214 22.19 -6.10 11.50
C LYS A 214 22.54 -6.22 10.02
N PHE A 215 21.57 -6.57 9.19
CA PHE A 215 21.73 -6.69 7.73
C PHE A 215 22.07 -5.32 7.11
N TYR A 216 21.35 -4.27 7.50
CA TYR A 216 21.60 -2.91 7.03
C TYR A 216 23.02 -2.43 7.34
N GLU A 217 23.51 -2.68 8.56
CA GLU A 217 24.86 -2.33 8.98
C GLU A 217 25.94 -3.16 8.26
N GLU A 218 25.67 -4.45 7.97
CA GLU A 218 26.57 -5.33 7.23
C GLU A 218 26.70 -4.90 5.76
N VAL A 219 25.58 -4.60 5.09
CA VAL A 219 25.53 -4.18 3.68
C VAL A 219 26.06 -2.75 3.52
N GLY A 220 25.70 -1.88 4.46
CA GLY A 220 25.99 -0.45 4.44
C GLY A 220 24.92 0.38 3.70
N ALA A 221 24.70 1.59 4.20
CA ALA A 221 23.64 2.49 3.73
C ALA A 221 23.67 2.76 2.21
N ASP A 222 24.86 2.83 1.60
CA ASP A 222 25.05 3.15 0.19
C ASP A 222 24.57 2.01 -0.74
N LYS A 223 24.54 0.78 -0.24
CA LYS A 223 24.14 -0.41 -1.00
C LYS A 223 22.74 -0.93 -0.65
N TYR A 224 22.27 -0.64 0.57
CA TYR A 224 21.00 -1.16 1.03
C TYR A 224 19.87 -0.85 0.04
N ALA A 225 19.16 -1.90 -0.37
CA ALA A 225 18.04 -1.85 -1.30
C ALA A 225 18.38 -1.31 -2.72
N THR A 226 19.62 -1.49 -3.20
CA THR A 226 20.00 -1.16 -4.59
C THR A 226 19.88 -2.34 -5.54
N ASP A 227 19.89 -3.55 -5.01
CA ASP A 227 19.76 -4.82 -5.73
C ASP A 227 19.14 -5.89 -4.82
N ALA A 228 18.71 -7.01 -5.39
CA ALA A 228 18.08 -8.09 -4.66
C ALA A 228 19.00 -8.65 -3.54
N GLU A 229 20.28 -8.80 -3.81
CA GLU A 229 21.26 -9.29 -2.80
C GLU A 229 21.48 -8.34 -1.62
N TYR A 230 21.07 -7.07 -1.75
CA TYR A 230 21.22 -6.03 -0.74
C TYR A 230 19.90 -5.65 -0.08
N PHE A 231 18.91 -6.54 -0.14
CA PHE A 231 17.62 -6.37 0.50
C PHE A 231 17.27 -7.57 1.39
N CYS A 232 16.67 -7.30 2.54
CA CYS A 232 16.16 -8.30 3.46
C CYS A 232 14.67 -8.05 3.69
N CYS A 233 13.83 -9.05 3.42
CA CYS A 233 12.38 -8.95 3.43
C CYS A 233 11.81 -9.53 4.73
N ASN A 234 10.75 -8.93 5.28
CA ASN A 234 9.97 -9.50 6.39
C ASN A 234 8.51 -9.79 6.02
N GLY A 235 8.10 -9.44 4.79
CA GLY A 235 6.76 -9.68 4.27
C GLY A 235 6.57 -11.06 3.66
N MET A 236 5.47 -11.21 2.91
CA MET A 236 5.02 -12.48 2.35
C MET A 236 5.86 -12.98 1.18
N TYR A 237 6.63 -12.11 0.55
CA TYR A 237 7.51 -12.45 -0.57
C TYR A 237 8.95 -12.01 -0.32
N GLU A 238 9.89 -12.75 -0.92
CA GLU A 238 11.31 -12.41 -0.98
C GLU A 238 11.66 -11.89 -2.37
N LEU A 239 12.44 -10.80 -2.42
CA LEU A 239 13.00 -10.26 -3.65
C LEU A 239 14.14 -11.16 -4.14
N THR A 240 13.93 -11.89 -5.24
CA THR A 240 14.90 -12.85 -5.76
C THR A 240 15.65 -12.34 -6.99
N GLU A 241 15.06 -11.40 -7.74
CA GLU A 241 15.69 -10.80 -8.92
C GLU A 241 15.26 -9.34 -9.07
N TRP A 242 16.19 -8.48 -9.38
CA TRP A 242 15.93 -7.13 -9.87
C TRP A 242 16.77 -6.85 -11.11
N SER A 243 16.18 -7.15 -12.28
CA SER A 243 16.76 -6.83 -13.60
C SER A 243 16.33 -5.42 -13.97
N HIS A 244 17.18 -4.43 -13.69
CA HIS A 244 16.87 -3.01 -13.87
C HIS A 244 16.31 -2.68 -15.26
N ASN A 245 15.26 -1.86 -15.29
CA ASN A 245 14.49 -1.47 -16.48
C ASN A 245 13.85 -2.66 -17.24
N SER A 246 13.71 -3.81 -16.61
CA SER A 246 13.13 -5.01 -17.20
C SER A 246 12.09 -5.63 -16.30
N GLN A 247 12.49 -6.20 -15.15
CA GLN A 247 11.57 -6.86 -14.25
C GLN A 247 12.10 -6.93 -12.81
N ILE A 248 11.16 -7.13 -11.89
CA ILE A 248 11.41 -7.46 -10.47
C ILE A 248 10.68 -8.75 -10.19
N VAL A 249 11.36 -9.74 -9.60
CA VAL A 249 10.79 -11.05 -9.29
C VAL A 249 10.78 -11.30 -7.80
N PHE A 250 9.63 -11.72 -7.31
CA PHE A 250 9.39 -12.09 -5.93
C PHE A 250 8.97 -13.55 -5.84
N GLN A 251 9.54 -14.28 -4.89
CA GLN A 251 9.14 -15.64 -4.55
C GLN A 251 8.42 -15.64 -3.20
N LYS A 252 7.34 -16.40 -3.10
CA LYS A 252 6.60 -16.61 -1.86
C LYS A 252 7.53 -17.18 -0.79
N ARG A 253 7.45 -16.62 0.41
CA ARG A 253 8.16 -17.12 1.58
C ARG A 253 7.31 -18.18 2.29
N GLU A 254 7.85 -19.41 2.37
CA GLU A 254 7.20 -20.51 3.08
C GLU A 254 7.27 -20.35 4.61
N ASP A 255 8.23 -19.56 5.11
CA ASP A 255 8.44 -19.25 6.52
C ASP A 255 7.73 -17.96 6.98
N TYR A 256 6.94 -17.34 6.09
CA TYR A 256 6.11 -16.20 6.48
C TYR A 256 4.98 -16.67 7.41
N TRP A 257 4.74 -15.97 8.52
CA TRP A 257 3.79 -16.37 9.56
C TRP A 257 2.38 -16.69 9.04
N ASN A 258 1.96 -16.06 7.94
CA ASN A 258 0.65 -16.27 7.31
C ASN A 258 0.78 -16.81 5.88
N ALA A 259 1.74 -17.67 5.62
CA ALA A 259 2.04 -18.22 4.29
C ALA A 259 0.83 -18.91 3.64
N ASP A 260 -0.04 -19.54 4.42
CA ASP A 260 -1.24 -20.24 3.92
C ASP A 260 -2.26 -19.29 3.26
N ALA A 261 -2.26 -18.01 3.63
CA ALA A 261 -3.14 -16.99 3.04
C ALA A 261 -2.56 -16.36 1.75
N VAL A 262 -1.29 -16.64 1.43
CA VAL A 262 -0.62 -16.08 0.26
C VAL A 262 -0.94 -16.91 -0.98
N GLY A 263 -1.54 -16.29 -2.00
CA GLY A 263 -2.03 -16.99 -3.18
C GLY A 263 -0.95 -17.40 -4.17
N PRO A 264 -0.31 -16.48 -4.92
CA PRO A 264 0.72 -16.80 -5.92
C PRO A 264 2.02 -17.31 -5.30
N ASP A 265 2.69 -18.26 -5.96
CA ASP A 265 4.04 -18.68 -5.57
C ASP A 265 5.10 -17.67 -6.00
N GLU A 266 4.81 -16.93 -7.07
CA GLU A 266 5.72 -15.95 -7.64
C GLU A 266 4.95 -14.71 -8.11
N ILE A 267 5.55 -13.54 -7.93
CA ILE A 267 5.08 -12.29 -8.54
C ILE A 267 6.20 -11.73 -9.42
N VAL A 268 5.87 -11.40 -10.68
CA VAL A 268 6.79 -10.75 -11.62
C VAL A 268 6.23 -9.38 -11.98
N TYR A 269 6.90 -8.33 -11.55
CA TYR A 269 6.62 -6.96 -12.01
C TYR A 269 7.45 -6.66 -13.25
N LYS A 270 6.80 -6.61 -14.42
CA LYS A 270 7.43 -6.20 -15.68
C LYS A 270 7.41 -4.68 -15.81
N ILE A 271 8.57 -4.07 -16.08
CA ILE A 271 8.69 -2.62 -16.26
C ILE A 271 8.22 -2.26 -17.67
N ILE A 272 6.99 -1.75 -17.78
CA ILE A 272 6.38 -1.38 -19.07
C ILE A 272 5.90 0.07 -18.96
N THR A 273 6.69 1.00 -19.49
CA THR A 273 6.45 2.45 -19.31
C THR A 273 5.40 3.01 -20.29
N ASP A 274 5.21 2.38 -21.44
CA ASP A 274 4.21 2.79 -22.43
C ASP A 274 2.85 2.18 -22.12
N SER A 275 1.81 3.02 -21.98
CA SER A 275 0.44 2.60 -21.62
C SER A 275 -0.17 1.66 -22.65
N GLN A 276 0.08 1.91 -23.97
CA GLN A 276 -0.45 1.07 -25.02
C GLN A 276 0.23 -0.30 -25.04
N ALA A 277 1.55 -0.34 -24.81
CA ALA A 277 2.29 -1.59 -24.67
C ALA A 277 1.78 -2.39 -23.46
N GLY A 278 1.49 -1.72 -22.32
CA GLY A 278 0.88 -2.34 -21.15
C GLY A 278 -0.47 -2.99 -21.48
N LEU A 279 -1.38 -2.27 -22.13
CA LEU A 279 -2.66 -2.84 -22.56
C LEU A 279 -2.48 -4.02 -23.53
N ASN A 280 -1.56 -3.91 -24.51
CA ASN A 280 -1.31 -4.99 -25.45
C ASN A 280 -0.76 -6.24 -24.76
N SER A 281 0.14 -6.09 -23.78
CA SER A 281 0.66 -7.21 -23.01
C SER A 281 -0.42 -7.87 -22.15
N TYR A 282 -1.36 -7.10 -21.61
CA TYR A 282 -2.53 -7.64 -20.92
C TYR A 282 -3.47 -8.41 -21.87
N LEU A 283 -3.80 -7.83 -23.02
CA LEU A 283 -4.66 -8.48 -24.02
C LEU A 283 -4.04 -9.74 -24.63
N SER A 284 -2.70 -9.79 -24.74
CA SER A 284 -1.96 -10.99 -25.18
C SER A 284 -1.74 -12.01 -24.06
N ARG A 285 -2.15 -11.71 -22.83
CA ARG A 285 -1.94 -12.54 -21.63
C ARG A 285 -0.47 -12.76 -21.26
N GLU A 286 0.37 -11.79 -21.57
CA GLU A 286 1.75 -11.74 -21.08
C GLU A 286 1.86 -11.21 -19.67
N ILE A 287 0.85 -10.43 -19.24
CA ILE A 287 0.64 -9.96 -17.87
C ILE A 287 -0.82 -10.18 -17.47
N ASP A 288 -1.05 -10.37 -16.18
CA ASP A 288 -2.35 -10.66 -15.60
C ASP A 288 -3.04 -9.39 -15.08
N TYR A 289 -2.26 -8.33 -14.85
CA TYR A 289 -2.76 -7.04 -14.36
C TYR A 289 -2.01 -5.86 -15.00
N THR A 290 -2.74 -4.78 -15.31
CA THR A 290 -2.19 -3.50 -15.76
C THR A 290 -3.05 -2.33 -15.31
N ASP A 291 -2.41 -1.24 -14.93
CA ASP A 291 -3.09 0.04 -14.73
C ASP A 291 -3.46 0.67 -16.07
N LEU A 292 -4.63 1.29 -16.13
CA LEU A 292 -5.08 2.07 -17.27
C LEU A 292 -4.77 3.55 -17.00
N ASP A 293 -3.57 3.97 -17.30
CA ASP A 293 -2.98 5.26 -16.91
C ASP A 293 -3.12 6.36 -17.98
N SER A 294 -3.84 6.09 -19.09
CA SER A 294 -4.17 7.10 -20.09
C SER A 294 -5.62 7.00 -20.56
N GLY A 295 -6.25 8.16 -20.85
CA GLY A 295 -7.64 8.19 -21.30
C GLY A 295 -7.87 7.49 -22.65
N GLU A 296 -6.88 7.40 -23.53
CA GLU A 296 -6.96 6.67 -24.79
C GLU A 296 -6.98 5.16 -24.56
N VAL A 297 -6.15 4.68 -23.62
CA VAL A 297 -6.07 3.26 -23.25
C VAL A 297 -7.36 2.82 -22.53
N VAL A 298 -7.93 3.66 -21.66
CA VAL A 298 -9.23 3.39 -21.02
C VAL A 298 -10.31 3.19 -22.06
N GLN A 299 -10.43 4.09 -23.05
CA GLN A 299 -11.43 3.97 -24.10
C GLN A 299 -11.27 2.69 -24.97
N GLN A 300 -10.04 2.23 -25.17
CA GLN A 300 -9.77 0.99 -25.92
C GLN A 300 -10.09 -0.26 -25.08
N ALA A 301 -9.89 -0.21 -23.78
CA ALA A 301 -10.21 -1.32 -22.88
C ALA A 301 -11.72 -1.52 -22.68
N GLU A 302 -12.52 -0.44 -22.84
CA GLU A 302 -13.98 -0.46 -22.74
C GLU A 302 -14.68 -0.86 -24.06
N ALA A 303 -13.98 -0.88 -25.19
CA ALA A 303 -14.52 -1.15 -26.52
C ALA A 303 -14.52 -2.64 -26.87
#